data_b1183ffdc58330e077567c797b80830d
#
_entry.id   b1183ffdc58330e077567c797b80830d
#
_cell.length_a   1.000
_cell.length_b   1.000
_cell.length_c   1.000
_cell.angle_alpha   90.00
_cell.angle_beta   90.00
_cell.angle_gamma   90.00
#
_symmetry.space_group_name_H-M   'P 1'
#
loop_
_entity.id
_entity.type
_entity.pdbx_description
1 polymer ?
#
loop_
_entity_poly.entity_id
_entity_poly.type
_entity_poly.pdbx_seq_one_letter_code
_entity_poly.pdbx_strand_id
1 'polypeptide(L)'
;MARDRVPVLKRCRSLNLDPIYLGIDKKSKKQNLRANKKMSEYGLQMREKQKAKFIYGVLERQFRGYYAQAEKIAKKEGIPGENLLMLLEMRLDNVMFRLGYGRTRKEARQIVRHKHVLVNGKPVDIPSYQVKVGDVIEVKEKYKTIQRYKDVLAVTEGRIVPE
;
A
#
# COMPACT_ATOMS: atom_id res chain seq x y z
N MET A 1 -3.27 -11.45 -11.63
CA MET A 1 -2.47 -10.22 -11.41
C MET A 1 -1.16 -10.60 -10.72
N ALA A 2 -0.02 -10.19 -11.25
CA ALA A 2 1.29 -10.52 -10.70
C ALA A 2 1.47 -9.90 -9.31
N ARG A 3 2.14 -10.63 -8.40
CA ARG A 3 2.39 -10.19 -7.02
C ARG A 3 3.89 -10.25 -6.75
N ASP A 4 4.37 -9.34 -5.91
CA ASP A 4 5.69 -9.45 -5.30
C ASP A 4 5.66 -10.54 -4.21
N ARG A 5 6.42 -11.63 -4.40
CA ARG A 5 6.52 -12.78 -3.49
C ARG A 5 7.83 -12.80 -2.72
N VAL A 6 8.63 -11.74 -2.80
CA VAL A 6 9.91 -11.66 -2.08
C VAL A 6 9.69 -11.75 -0.56
N PRO A 7 10.56 -12.45 0.19
CA PRO A 7 10.49 -12.51 1.64
C PRO A 7 10.53 -11.10 2.26
N VAL A 8 9.45 -10.74 2.97
CA VAL A 8 9.21 -9.36 3.45
C VAL A 8 10.33 -8.86 4.34
N LEU A 9 10.70 -9.60 5.39
CA LEU A 9 11.74 -9.19 6.33
C LEU A 9 13.12 -9.02 5.68
N LYS A 10 13.44 -9.85 4.67
CA LYS A 10 14.69 -9.71 3.89
C LYS A 10 14.66 -8.40 3.09
N ARG A 11 13.53 -8.09 2.48
CA ARG A 11 13.35 -6.87 1.69
C ARG A 11 13.37 -5.63 2.57
N CYS A 12 12.68 -5.66 3.72
CA CYS A 12 12.70 -4.57 4.70
C CYS A 12 14.14 -4.23 5.11
N ARG A 13 14.96 -5.24 5.47
CA ARG A 13 16.37 -5.02 5.80
C ARG A 13 17.16 -4.39 4.65
N SER A 14 16.98 -4.88 3.42
CA SER A 14 17.71 -4.35 2.26
C SER A 14 17.36 -2.89 1.93
N LEU A 15 16.15 -2.48 2.25
CA LEU A 15 15.65 -1.12 2.01
C LEU A 15 15.78 -0.21 3.23
N ASN A 16 16.24 -0.73 4.37
CA ASN A 16 16.24 -0.02 5.66
C ASN A 16 14.84 0.52 6.01
N LEU A 17 13.84 -0.35 5.92
CA LEU A 17 12.43 -0.07 6.19
C LEU A 17 11.97 -0.87 7.40
N ASP A 18 11.28 -0.21 8.35
CA ASP A 18 10.68 -0.92 9.47
C ASP A 18 9.46 -1.74 8.98
N PRO A 19 9.38 -3.05 9.32
CA PRO A 19 8.23 -3.89 8.98
C PRO A 19 6.89 -3.36 9.50
N ILE A 20 6.87 -2.57 10.55
CA ILE A 20 5.66 -1.94 11.13
C ILE A 20 4.89 -1.14 10.08
N TYR A 21 5.58 -0.41 9.19
CA TYR A 21 4.94 0.32 8.07
C TYR A 21 4.14 -0.57 7.11
N LEU A 22 4.42 -1.87 7.13
CA LEU A 22 3.70 -2.87 6.33
C LEU A 22 2.60 -3.58 7.12
N GLY A 23 2.41 -3.23 8.39
CA GLY A 23 1.50 -3.90 9.31
C GLY A 23 2.03 -5.24 9.83
N ILE A 24 3.35 -5.40 9.96
CA ILE A 24 4.00 -6.64 10.39
C ILE A 24 4.80 -6.37 11.67
N ASP A 25 4.34 -6.94 12.79
CA ASP A 25 4.97 -6.75 14.12
C ASP A 25 6.20 -7.64 14.34
N LYS A 26 6.62 -8.37 13.32
CA LYS A 26 7.77 -9.27 13.41
C LYS A 26 9.06 -8.56 13.07
N LYS A 27 9.96 -8.44 14.05
CA LYS A 27 11.31 -7.92 13.84
C LYS A 27 12.24 -8.99 13.25
N SER A 28 13.19 -8.57 12.41
CA SER A 28 14.22 -9.46 11.90
C SER A 28 15.30 -9.71 12.96
N LYS A 29 15.62 -10.98 13.22
CA LYS A 29 16.74 -11.35 14.09
C LYS A 29 18.12 -11.08 13.46
N LYS A 30 18.17 -10.96 12.11
CA LYS A 30 19.43 -10.73 11.38
C LYS A 30 19.65 -9.23 11.19
N GLN A 31 20.83 -8.76 11.50
CA GLN A 31 21.25 -7.39 11.23
C GLN A 31 21.58 -7.18 9.75
N ASN A 32 21.44 -5.96 9.27
CA ASN A 32 21.86 -5.59 7.92
C ASN A 32 23.31 -5.13 7.94
N LEU A 33 24.25 -6.04 7.76
CA LEU A 33 25.69 -5.74 7.74
C LEU A 33 26.10 -4.74 6.63
N ARG A 34 25.23 -4.54 5.64
CA ARG A 34 25.47 -3.60 4.53
C ARG A 34 24.85 -2.20 4.77
N ALA A 35 24.16 -2.00 5.88
CA ALA A 35 23.48 -0.73 6.18
C ALA A 35 24.45 0.47 6.22
N ASN A 36 25.69 0.23 6.65
CA ASN A 36 26.70 1.26 6.83
C ASN A 36 27.57 1.53 5.58
N LYS A 37 27.31 0.85 4.46
CA LYS A 37 28.06 1.12 3.23
C LYS A 37 27.62 2.47 2.65
N LYS A 38 28.58 3.38 2.45
CA LYS A 38 28.35 4.66 1.76
C LYS A 38 27.74 4.38 0.37
N MET A 39 26.60 4.98 0.11
CA MET A 39 25.90 4.84 -1.17
C MET A 39 26.12 6.08 -2.02
N SER A 40 26.17 5.88 -3.35
CA SER A 40 26.11 6.98 -4.29
C SER A 40 24.74 7.65 -4.25
N GLU A 41 24.63 8.87 -4.72
CA GLU A 41 23.38 9.61 -4.81
C GLU A 41 22.34 8.86 -5.64
N TYR A 42 22.73 8.34 -6.78
CA TYR A 42 21.87 7.46 -7.61
C TYR A 42 21.36 6.25 -6.82
N GLY A 43 22.23 5.63 -6.01
CA GLY A 43 21.84 4.51 -5.16
C GLY A 43 20.81 4.87 -4.11
N LEU A 44 20.89 6.09 -3.54
CA LEU A 44 19.89 6.61 -2.60
C LEU A 44 18.55 6.83 -3.29
N GLN A 45 18.52 7.51 -4.42
CA GLN A 45 17.30 7.75 -5.19
C GLN A 45 16.63 6.43 -5.61
N MET A 46 17.42 5.45 -6.08
CA MET A 46 16.91 4.14 -6.43
C MET A 46 16.34 3.40 -5.22
N ARG A 47 16.95 3.54 -4.03
CA ARG A 47 16.45 2.94 -2.79
C ARG A 47 15.09 3.51 -2.41
N GLU A 48 14.90 4.84 -2.46
CA GLU A 48 13.62 5.48 -2.15
C GLU A 48 12.51 5.05 -3.13
N LYS A 49 12.81 5.00 -4.42
CA LYS A 49 11.88 4.42 -5.41
C LYS A 49 11.49 2.98 -5.06
N GLN A 50 12.46 2.14 -4.67
CA GLN A 50 12.19 0.75 -4.30
C GLN A 50 11.40 0.64 -2.99
N LYS A 51 11.60 1.56 -2.03
CA LYS A 51 10.77 1.64 -0.80
C LYS A 51 9.31 1.90 -1.16
N ALA A 52 9.04 2.94 -1.93
CA ALA A 52 7.67 3.28 -2.36
C ALA A 52 7.00 2.08 -3.06
N LYS A 53 7.64 1.47 -4.04
CA LYS A 53 7.12 0.28 -4.71
C LYS A 53 6.79 -0.86 -3.74
N PHE A 54 7.66 -1.10 -2.79
CA PHE A 54 7.52 -2.21 -1.84
C PHE A 54 6.41 -1.95 -0.82
N ILE A 55 6.30 -0.72 -0.31
CA ILE A 55 5.25 -0.31 0.63
C ILE A 55 3.86 -0.55 0.01
N TYR A 56 3.64 -0.07 -1.21
CA TYR A 56 2.35 -0.21 -1.90
C TYR A 56 2.18 -1.57 -2.62
N GLY A 57 3.22 -2.39 -2.67
CA GLY A 57 3.17 -3.70 -3.34
C GLY A 57 2.94 -3.61 -4.85
N VAL A 58 3.44 -2.54 -5.49
CA VAL A 58 3.30 -2.28 -6.92
C VAL A 58 4.52 -2.76 -7.68
N LEU A 59 4.32 -3.44 -8.82
CA LEU A 59 5.40 -3.90 -9.69
C LEU A 59 5.91 -2.76 -10.58
N GLU A 60 7.16 -2.89 -11.09
CA GLU A 60 7.86 -1.86 -11.85
C GLU A 60 7.06 -1.31 -13.02
N ARG A 61 6.46 -2.19 -13.83
CA ARG A 61 5.65 -1.77 -14.99
C ARG A 61 4.47 -0.88 -14.60
N GLN A 62 3.78 -1.26 -13.53
CA GLN A 62 2.64 -0.49 -13.01
C GLN A 62 3.10 0.82 -12.38
N PHE A 63 4.20 0.80 -11.64
CA PHE A 63 4.77 1.98 -11.02
C PHE A 63 5.17 3.04 -12.06
N ARG A 64 5.79 2.63 -13.16
CA ARG A 64 6.09 3.52 -14.29
C ARG A 64 4.82 4.14 -14.89
N GLY A 65 3.73 3.37 -14.98
CA GLY A 65 2.43 3.88 -15.43
C GLY A 65 1.88 4.98 -14.52
N TYR A 66 1.96 4.79 -13.18
CA TYR A 66 1.58 5.82 -12.21
C TYR A 66 2.47 7.06 -12.31
N TYR A 67 3.77 6.87 -12.48
CA TYR A 67 4.70 7.99 -12.64
C TYR A 67 4.37 8.82 -13.89
N ALA A 68 4.13 8.18 -15.03
CA ALA A 68 3.72 8.86 -16.26
C ALA A 68 2.38 9.61 -16.11
N GLN A 69 1.45 9.07 -15.31
CA GLN A 69 0.20 9.78 -14.98
C GLN A 69 0.48 11.00 -14.09
N ALA A 70 1.33 10.84 -13.07
CA ALA A 70 1.71 11.91 -12.15
C ALA A 70 2.41 13.06 -12.89
N GLU A 71 3.28 12.77 -13.86
CA GLU A 71 3.91 13.79 -14.71
C GLU A 71 2.88 14.55 -15.57
N LYS A 72 1.87 13.86 -16.11
CA LYS A 72 0.78 14.51 -16.85
C LYS A 72 -0.04 15.46 -15.97
N ILE A 73 -0.32 15.05 -14.72
CA ILE A 73 -1.02 15.90 -13.75
C ILE A 73 -0.14 17.09 -13.40
N ALA A 74 1.14 16.88 -13.12
CA ALA A 74 2.09 17.93 -12.74
C ALA A 74 2.32 18.99 -13.81
N LYS A 75 2.11 18.68 -15.10
CA LYS A 75 2.11 19.68 -16.17
C LYS A 75 1.00 20.72 -16.03
N LYS A 76 -0.06 20.39 -15.29
CA LYS A 76 -1.17 21.29 -15.01
C LYS A 76 -1.04 21.87 -13.61
N GLU A 77 -0.73 21.05 -12.62
CA GLU A 77 -0.71 21.44 -11.23
C GLU A 77 0.16 20.51 -10.38
N GLY A 78 0.94 21.05 -9.46
CA GLY A 78 1.65 20.34 -8.42
C GLY A 78 3.01 19.74 -8.82
N ILE A 79 3.56 18.95 -7.93
CA ILE A 79 4.86 18.30 -8.06
C ILE A 79 4.67 16.83 -8.46
N PRO A 80 5.42 16.30 -9.45
CA PRO A 80 5.25 14.90 -9.89
C PRO A 80 5.35 13.86 -8.80
N GLY A 81 6.22 14.09 -7.80
CA GLY A 81 6.41 13.17 -6.67
C GLY A 81 5.19 13.10 -5.76
N GLU A 82 4.59 14.23 -5.42
CA GLU A 82 3.38 14.32 -4.61
C GLU A 82 2.19 13.68 -5.33
N ASN A 83 2.00 14.03 -6.61
CA ASN A 83 0.96 13.44 -7.44
C ASN A 83 1.11 11.92 -7.56
N LEU A 84 2.34 11.41 -7.62
CA LEU A 84 2.60 9.96 -7.63
C LEU A 84 2.16 9.31 -6.31
N LEU A 85 2.51 9.91 -5.17
CA LEU A 85 2.12 9.39 -3.86
C LEU A 85 0.60 9.45 -3.70
N MET A 86 -0.04 10.53 -4.10
CA MET A 86 -1.50 10.65 -4.10
C MET A 86 -2.15 9.53 -4.91
N LEU A 87 -1.71 9.28 -6.14
CA LEU A 87 -2.23 8.19 -6.98
C LEU A 87 -2.03 6.81 -6.34
N LEU A 88 -0.95 6.60 -5.58
CA LEU A 88 -0.71 5.34 -4.87
C LEU A 88 -1.57 5.22 -3.60
N GLU A 89 -1.81 6.31 -2.88
CA GLU A 89 -2.69 6.34 -1.71
C GLU A 89 -4.16 6.15 -2.08
N MET A 90 -4.62 6.70 -3.19
CA MET A 90 -6.01 6.59 -3.67
C MET A 90 -6.38 5.20 -4.22
N ARG A 91 -5.48 4.25 -4.21
CA ARG A 91 -5.80 2.85 -4.61
C ARG A 91 -6.72 2.19 -3.61
N LEU A 92 -7.75 1.52 -4.07
CA LEU A 92 -8.75 0.87 -3.21
C LEU A 92 -8.11 -0.15 -2.25
N ASP A 93 -7.10 -0.92 -2.67
CA ASP A 93 -6.39 -1.85 -1.79
C ASP A 93 -5.65 -1.13 -0.65
N ASN A 94 -5.08 0.04 -0.92
CA ASN A 94 -4.42 0.86 0.08
C ASN A 94 -5.43 1.56 0.99
N VAL A 95 -6.51 2.12 0.46
CA VAL A 95 -7.58 2.77 1.26
C VAL A 95 -8.18 1.75 2.24
N MET A 96 -8.47 0.52 1.81
CA MET A 96 -8.94 -0.54 2.70
C MET A 96 -7.95 -0.91 3.82
N PHE A 97 -6.64 -0.82 3.52
CA PHE A 97 -5.60 -0.99 4.54
C PHE A 97 -5.58 0.20 5.53
N ARG A 98 -5.71 1.44 5.03
CA ARG A 98 -5.76 2.65 5.87
C ARG A 98 -6.99 2.66 6.77
N LEU A 99 -8.14 2.25 6.27
CA LEU A 99 -9.38 2.09 7.03
C LEU A 99 -9.34 0.96 8.07
N GLY A 100 -8.25 0.19 8.14
CA GLY A 100 -8.08 -0.85 9.14
C GLY A 100 -8.72 -2.19 8.81
N TYR A 101 -9.34 -2.38 7.65
CA TYR A 101 -9.95 -3.66 7.26
C TYR A 101 -8.96 -4.78 6.94
N GLY A 102 -7.67 -4.47 6.86
CA GLY A 102 -6.60 -5.44 6.69
C GLY A 102 -5.39 -5.12 7.55
N ARG A 103 -4.77 -6.12 8.17
CA ARG A 103 -3.51 -5.94 8.91
C ARG A 103 -2.38 -5.48 7.99
N THR A 104 -2.40 -5.97 6.75
CA THR A 104 -1.41 -5.65 5.73
C THR A 104 -2.09 -5.26 4.42
N ARG A 105 -1.40 -4.51 3.56
CA ARG A 105 -1.90 -4.18 2.21
C ARG A 105 -2.17 -5.43 1.36
N LYS A 106 -1.45 -6.53 1.60
CA LYS A 106 -1.69 -7.82 0.91
C LYS A 106 -3.04 -8.43 1.31
N GLU A 107 -3.40 -8.33 2.58
CA GLU A 107 -4.69 -8.78 3.09
C GLU A 107 -5.83 -7.89 2.58
N ALA A 108 -5.69 -6.57 2.68
CA ALA A 108 -6.66 -5.63 2.13
C ALA A 108 -6.91 -5.87 0.63
N ARG A 109 -5.85 -6.11 -0.14
CA ARG A 109 -5.96 -6.48 -1.55
C ARG A 109 -6.71 -7.78 -1.78
N GLN A 110 -6.56 -8.78 -0.89
CA GLN A 110 -7.32 -10.02 -0.97
C GLN A 110 -8.81 -9.78 -0.73
N ILE A 111 -9.15 -8.96 0.26
CA ILE A 111 -10.53 -8.56 0.58
C ILE A 111 -11.21 -7.94 -0.64
N VAL A 112 -10.55 -6.98 -1.29
CA VAL A 112 -11.06 -6.35 -2.51
C VAL A 112 -11.28 -7.40 -3.62
N ARG A 113 -10.26 -8.23 -3.88
CA ARG A 113 -10.37 -9.27 -4.94
C ARG A 113 -11.46 -10.31 -4.70
N HIS A 114 -11.79 -10.57 -3.45
CA HIS A 114 -12.87 -11.49 -3.09
C HIS A 114 -14.25 -10.81 -3.12
N LYS A 115 -14.34 -9.59 -3.67
CA LYS A 115 -15.61 -8.85 -3.85
C LYS A 115 -16.35 -8.55 -2.55
N HIS A 116 -15.59 -8.34 -1.46
CA HIS A 116 -16.19 -8.00 -0.17
C HIS A 116 -16.56 -6.51 -0.06
N VAL A 117 -16.04 -5.66 -0.96
CA VAL A 117 -16.12 -4.21 -0.90
C VAL A 117 -17.14 -3.68 -1.89
N LEU A 118 -17.88 -2.67 -1.45
CA LEU A 118 -18.75 -1.84 -2.29
C LEU A 118 -18.14 -0.43 -2.34
N VAL A 119 -18.20 0.20 -3.49
CA VAL A 119 -17.91 1.63 -3.68
C VAL A 119 -19.17 2.27 -4.26
N ASN A 120 -19.73 3.24 -3.56
CA ASN A 120 -21.02 3.86 -3.93
C ASN A 120 -22.12 2.81 -4.20
N GLY A 121 -22.22 1.80 -3.33
CA GLY A 121 -23.18 0.72 -3.42
C GLY A 121 -22.88 -0.34 -4.49
N LYS A 122 -21.86 -0.16 -5.33
CA LYS A 122 -21.48 -1.11 -6.40
C LYS A 122 -20.32 -2.00 -5.99
N PRO A 123 -20.35 -3.31 -6.25
CA PRO A 123 -19.25 -4.22 -5.91
C PRO A 123 -18.03 -3.95 -6.82
N VAL A 124 -16.87 -3.71 -6.20
CA VAL A 124 -15.61 -3.50 -6.90
C VAL A 124 -14.61 -4.58 -6.48
N ASP A 125 -13.98 -5.26 -7.45
CA ASP A 125 -13.00 -6.33 -7.25
C ASP A 125 -11.62 -5.99 -7.80
N ILE A 126 -11.41 -4.72 -8.21
CA ILE A 126 -10.18 -4.22 -8.80
C ILE A 126 -9.36 -3.50 -7.72
N PRO A 127 -8.24 -4.08 -7.22
CA PRO A 127 -7.43 -3.45 -6.17
C PRO A 127 -6.80 -2.12 -6.57
N SER A 128 -6.56 -1.90 -7.86
CA SER A 128 -6.01 -0.65 -8.41
C SER A 128 -7.07 0.39 -8.76
N TYR A 129 -8.34 0.16 -8.39
CA TYR A 129 -9.39 1.15 -8.56
C TYR A 129 -9.00 2.45 -7.84
N GLN A 130 -9.11 3.57 -8.53
CA GLN A 130 -8.81 4.89 -7.97
C GLN A 130 -10.05 5.44 -7.29
N VAL A 131 -9.99 5.54 -5.97
CA VAL A 131 -11.04 6.14 -5.14
C VAL A 131 -10.95 7.65 -5.27
N LYS A 132 -12.09 8.32 -5.30
CA LYS A 132 -12.20 9.78 -5.35
C LYS A 132 -12.66 10.32 -4.02
N VAL A 133 -12.38 11.59 -3.77
CA VAL A 133 -12.95 12.30 -2.62
C VAL A 133 -14.47 12.31 -2.74
N GLY A 134 -15.16 11.93 -1.65
CA GLY A 134 -16.61 11.78 -1.62
C GLY A 134 -17.15 10.38 -1.95
N ASP A 135 -16.28 9.44 -2.39
CA ASP A 135 -16.72 8.06 -2.58
C ASP A 135 -17.02 7.38 -1.23
N VAL A 136 -18.15 6.69 -1.15
CA VAL A 136 -18.56 5.89 0.01
C VAL A 136 -18.07 4.47 -0.16
N ILE A 137 -17.23 4.02 0.78
CA ILE A 137 -16.65 2.66 0.77
C ILE A 137 -17.27 1.85 1.89
N GLU A 138 -17.84 0.71 1.55
CA GLU A 138 -18.53 -0.18 2.49
C GLU A 138 -18.06 -1.62 2.32
N VAL A 139 -18.11 -2.38 3.42
CA VAL A 139 -17.99 -3.84 3.37
C VAL A 139 -19.41 -4.43 3.31
N LYS A 140 -19.63 -5.39 2.41
CA LYS A 140 -20.93 -6.06 2.26
C LYS A 140 -21.40 -6.65 3.59
N GLU A 141 -22.68 -6.52 3.91
CA GLU A 141 -23.30 -6.93 5.16
C GLU A 141 -22.96 -8.38 5.56
N LYS A 142 -23.03 -9.31 4.60
CA LYS A 142 -22.72 -10.73 4.85
C LYS A 142 -21.29 -10.99 5.35
N TYR A 143 -20.37 -10.04 5.17
CA TYR A 143 -18.98 -10.17 5.62
C TYR A 143 -18.70 -9.40 6.91
N LYS A 144 -19.54 -8.43 7.30
CA LYS A 144 -19.40 -7.67 8.55
C LYS A 144 -19.51 -8.56 9.79
N THR A 145 -20.28 -9.65 9.72
CA THR A 145 -20.50 -10.60 10.81
C THR A 145 -19.32 -11.56 11.06
N ILE A 146 -18.39 -11.65 10.11
CA ILE A 146 -17.26 -12.58 10.20
C ILE A 146 -16.31 -12.14 11.32
N GLN A 147 -16.03 -13.01 12.27
CA GLN A 147 -15.18 -12.75 13.45
C GLN A 147 -13.82 -12.17 13.04
N ARG A 148 -13.22 -12.65 11.96
CA ARG A 148 -11.96 -12.14 11.44
C ARG A 148 -11.94 -10.62 11.22
N TYR A 149 -13.03 -10.03 10.71
CA TYR A 149 -13.09 -8.56 10.52
C TYR A 149 -13.09 -7.82 11.84
N LYS A 150 -13.81 -8.34 12.84
CA LYS A 150 -13.83 -7.78 14.20
C LYS A 150 -12.45 -7.83 14.82
N ASP A 151 -11.76 -8.98 14.72
CA ASP A 151 -10.41 -9.17 15.25
C ASP A 151 -9.38 -8.26 14.56
N VAL A 152 -9.51 -8.09 13.25
CA VAL A 152 -8.61 -7.20 12.48
C VAL A 152 -8.85 -5.76 12.88
N LEU A 153 -10.08 -5.30 12.96
CA LEU A 153 -10.43 -3.94 13.37
C LEU A 153 -9.91 -3.65 14.78
N ALA A 154 -10.08 -4.55 15.74
CA ALA A 154 -9.56 -4.38 17.10
C ALA A 154 -8.04 -4.22 17.14
N VAL A 155 -7.29 -4.94 16.28
CA VAL A 155 -5.83 -4.83 16.20
C VAL A 155 -5.39 -3.56 15.44
N THR A 156 -6.22 -3.04 14.54
CA THR A 156 -5.89 -1.86 13.71
C THR A 156 -6.48 -0.58 14.27
N GLU A 157 -7.25 -0.65 15.34
CA GLU A 157 -7.76 0.48 16.08
C GLU A 157 -6.61 1.41 16.52
N GLY A 158 -6.75 2.71 16.29
CA GLY A 158 -5.66 3.67 16.55
C GLY A 158 -4.63 3.81 15.42
N ARG A 159 -4.79 3.13 14.28
CA ARG A 159 -3.93 3.36 13.12
C ARG A 159 -4.22 4.75 12.54
N ILE A 160 -3.17 5.57 12.42
CA ILE A 160 -3.29 6.93 11.87
C ILE A 160 -3.67 6.82 10.39
N VAL A 161 -4.80 7.40 10.04
CA VAL A 161 -5.19 7.64 8.65
C VAL A 161 -4.63 9.01 8.26
N PRO A 162 -3.83 9.14 7.20
CA PRO A 162 -3.41 10.46 6.72
C PRO A 162 -4.65 11.25 6.27
N GLU A 163 -4.71 12.51 6.67
CA GLU A 163 -5.72 13.48 6.24
C GLU A 163 -5.68 13.71 4.73
#